data_24b7b1f88e9c50c308f89e4d6bcd0d0d
#
_entry.id   24b7b1f88e9c50c308f89e4d6bcd0d0d
#
_cell.length_a   1.000
_cell.length_b   1.000
_cell.length_c   1.000
_cell.angle_alpha   90.00
_cell.angle_beta   90.00
_cell.angle_gamma   90.00
#
_symmetry.space_group_name_H-M   'P 1'
#
loop_
_entity.id
_entity.type
_entity.pdbx_description
1 polymer ?
#
loop_
_entity_poly.entity_id
_entity_poly.type
_entity_poly.pdbx_seq_one_letter_code
_entity_poly.pdbx_strand_id
1 'polypeptide(L)'
;MAYQAKHKHARISATKVRPLANLIRGQEVDEALAILKYQPHRGARMLEKVLKSARANAEDRGAPNLGGLRVVEARVDGGPMFKRLRPRARGMAHVIKKKFSHIIVSVE
;
A
#
# COMPACT_ATOMS: atom_id res chain seq x y z
N MET A 1 19.54 -8.86 -2.61
CA MET A 1 18.98 -8.72 -1.26
C MET A 1 17.80 -7.78 -1.29
N ALA A 2 16.66 -8.18 -0.78
CA ALA A 2 15.46 -7.37 -0.80
C ALA A 2 15.36 -6.47 0.44
N TYR A 3 14.88 -5.25 0.22
CA TYR A 3 14.66 -4.26 1.26
C TYR A 3 13.15 -4.03 1.35
N GLN A 4 12.59 -4.20 2.53
CA GLN A 4 11.15 -4.24 2.74
C GLN A 4 10.67 -3.14 3.67
N ALA A 5 9.46 -2.66 3.41
CA ALA A 5 8.74 -1.81 4.33
C ALA A 5 7.29 -2.27 4.42
N LYS A 6 6.67 -2.05 5.57
CA LYS A 6 5.30 -2.46 5.85
C LYS A 6 4.51 -1.32 6.49
N HIS A 7 3.26 -1.20 6.11
CA HIS A 7 2.30 -0.36 6.81
C HIS A 7 1.17 -1.25 7.30
N LYS A 8 1.21 -1.62 8.58
CA LYS A 8 0.17 -2.45 9.18
C LYS A 8 -1.00 -1.58 9.62
N HIS A 9 -2.19 -2.16 9.54
CA HIS A 9 -3.44 -1.52 9.98
C HIS A 9 -3.73 -0.21 9.24
N ALA A 10 -3.47 -0.17 7.94
CA ALA A 10 -3.87 0.96 7.11
C ALA A 10 -5.39 1.03 7.03
N ARG A 11 -5.96 2.19 7.27
CA ARG A 11 -7.42 2.39 7.30
C ARG A 11 -8.00 2.50 5.90
N ILE A 12 -7.86 1.42 5.14
CA ILE A 12 -8.38 1.30 3.78
C ILE A 12 -8.56 -0.19 3.47
N SER A 13 -9.56 -0.53 2.66
CA SER A 13 -9.76 -1.93 2.28
C SER A 13 -8.68 -2.37 1.27
N ALA A 14 -8.31 -3.66 1.34
CA ALA A 14 -7.31 -4.23 0.44
C ALA A 14 -7.73 -4.11 -1.02
N THR A 15 -9.03 -4.26 -1.33
CA THR A 15 -9.53 -4.19 -2.71
C THR A 15 -9.33 -2.82 -3.35
N LYS A 16 -9.24 -1.76 -2.57
CA LYS A 16 -9.00 -0.40 -3.08
C LYS A 16 -7.53 -0.12 -3.36
N VAL A 17 -6.63 -0.83 -2.69
CA VAL A 17 -5.17 -0.63 -2.83
C VAL A 17 -4.55 -1.58 -3.84
N ARG A 18 -5.07 -2.80 -3.97
CA ARG A 18 -4.52 -3.83 -4.87
C ARG A 18 -4.32 -3.38 -6.31
N PRO A 19 -5.28 -2.68 -6.95
CA PRO A 19 -5.05 -2.18 -8.32
C PRO A 19 -3.85 -1.26 -8.43
N LEU A 20 -3.61 -0.43 -7.40
CA LEU A 20 -2.47 0.48 -7.35
C LEU A 20 -1.16 -0.30 -7.17
N ALA A 21 -1.16 -1.33 -6.34
CA ALA A 21 -0.01 -2.19 -6.15
C ALA A 21 0.36 -2.92 -7.45
N ASN A 22 -0.63 -3.33 -8.21
CA ASN A 22 -0.40 -3.99 -9.51
C ASN A 22 0.28 -3.05 -10.52
N LEU A 23 0.01 -1.75 -10.45
CA LEU A 23 0.62 -0.77 -11.34
C LEU A 23 2.13 -0.60 -11.12
N ILE A 24 2.58 -0.76 -9.90
CA ILE A 24 3.98 -0.50 -9.54
C ILE A 24 4.85 -1.75 -9.52
N ARG A 25 4.25 -2.93 -9.50
CA ARG A 25 5.01 -4.18 -9.43
C ARG A 25 5.87 -4.35 -10.67
N GLY A 26 7.17 -4.58 -10.48
CA GLY A 26 8.13 -4.74 -11.57
C GLY A 26 8.71 -3.44 -12.12
N GLN A 27 8.24 -2.29 -11.65
CA GLN A 27 8.75 -1.00 -12.10
C GLN A 27 9.97 -0.56 -11.28
N GLU A 28 10.78 0.29 -11.84
CA GLU A 28 11.84 0.95 -11.08
C GLU A 28 11.22 1.84 -10.01
N VAL A 29 11.90 2.00 -8.88
CA VAL A 29 11.37 2.77 -7.74
C VAL A 29 10.98 4.18 -8.15
N ASP A 30 11.81 4.87 -8.92
CA ASP A 30 11.52 6.24 -9.34
C ASP A 30 10.31 6.33 -10.27
N GLU A 31 10.17 5.37 -11.18
CA GLU A 31 8.99 5.26 -12.06
C GLU A 31 7.74 4.93 -11.26
N ALA A 32 7.85 4.01 -10.30
CA ALA A 32 6.73 3.64 -9.44
C ALA A 32 6.25 4.85 -8.63
N LEU A 33 7.15 5.63 -8.08
CA LEU A 33 6.80 6.86 -7.35
C LEU A 33 6.09 7.87 -8.25
N ALA A 34 6.56 8.02 -9.49
CA ALA A 34 5.92 8.91 -10.46
C ALA A 34 4.51 8.45 -10.81
N ILE A 35 4.32 7.15 -11.02
CA ILE A 35 3.01 6.57 -11.30
C ILE A 35 2.04 6.83 -10.13
N LEU A 36 2.46 6.57 -8.91
CA LEU A 36 1.63 6.78 -7.73
C LEU A 36 1.29 8.25 -7.49
N LYS A 37 2.19 9.14 -7.83
CA LYS A 37 1.98 10.58 -7.68
C LYS A 37 0.82 11.07 -8.54
N TYR A 38 0.63 10.50 -9.72
CA TYR A 38 -0.46 10.87 -10.61
C TYR A 38 -1.82 10.31 -10.19
N GLN A 39 -1.83 9.27 -9.37
CA GLN A 39 -3.08 8.65 -8.96
C GLN A 39 -3.78 9.50 -7.89
N PRO A 40 -5.06 9.85 -8.08
CA PRO A 40 -5.78 10.68 -7.09
C PRO A 40 -6.24 9.90 -5.85
N HIS A 41 -6.11 8.58 -5.88
CA HIS A 41 -6.61 7.70 -4.84
C HIS A 41 -5.87 7.88 -3.51
N ARG A 42 -6.60 7.79 -2.39
CA ARG A 42 -6.00 7.84 -1.07
C ARG A 42 -5.01 6.69 -0.84
N GLY A 43 -5.34 5.51 -1.35
CA GLY A 43 -4.44 4.35 -1.29
C GLY A 43 -3.10 4.59 -1.96
N ALA A 44 -3.07 5.41 -3.01
CA ALA A 44 -1.83 5.77 -3.68
C ALA A 44 -0.90 6.55 -2.76
N ARG A 45 -1.45 7.44 -1.93
CA ARG A 45 -0.63 8.19 -0.94
C ARG A 45 -0.05 7.26 0.11
N MET A 46 -0.83 6.28 0.57
CA MET A 46 -0.36 5.29 1.54
C MET A 46 0.73 4.40 0.95
N LEU A 47 0.51 3.92 -0.28
CA LEU A 47 1.46 3.06 -0.98
C LEU A 47 2.76 3.81 -1.30
N GLU A 48 2.66 5.07 -1.67
CA GLU A 48 3.80 5.95 -1.92
C GLU A 48 4.70 6.07 -0.69
N LYS A 49 4.11 6.25 0.49
CA LYS A 49 4.85 6.32 1.74
C LYS A 49 5.59 5.02 2.05
N VAL A 50 4.94 3.88 1.83
CA VAL A 50 5.55 2.57 2.05
C VAL A 50 6.72 2.36 1.09
N LEU A 51 6.57 2.74 -0.17
CA LEU A 51 7.61 2.62 -1.18
C LEU A 51 8.81 3.50 -0.84
N LYS A 52 8.58 4.74 -0.41
CA LYS A 52 9.63 5.64 0.05
C LYS A 52 10.37 5.07 1.25
N SER A 53 9.64 4.43 2.17
CA SER A 53 10.22 3.78 3.34
C SER A 53 11.11 2.59 2.93
N ALA A 54 10.67 1.78 1.97
CA ALA A 54 11.47 0.66 1.47
C ALA A 54 12.75 1.16 0.81
N ARG A 55 12.67 2.24 0.03
CA ARG A 55 13.83 2.87 -0.59
C ARG A 55 14.80 3.41 0.46
N ALA A 56 14.28 4.06 1.48
CA ALA A 56 15.09 4.57 2.59
C ALA A 56 15.80 3.43 3.34
N ASN A 57 15.12 2.30 3.52
CA ASN A 57 15.71 1.11 4.14
C ASN A 57 16.88 0.57 3.28
N ALA A 58 16.71 0.57 1.96
CA ALA A 58 17.77 0.16 1.04
C ALA A 58 18.98 1.09 1.14
N GLU A 59 18.76 2.39 1.17
CA GLU A 59 19.81 3.39 1.31
C GLU A 59 20.55 3.24 2.64
N ASP A 60 19.80 3.07 3.72
CA ASP A 60 20.34 2.92 5.07
C ASP A 60 21.21 1.66 5.21
N ARG A 61 20.87 0.60 4.49
CA ARG A 61 21.62 -0.65 4.49
C ARG A 61 22.75 -0.67 3.44
N GLY A 62 22.99 0.43 2.77
CA GLY A 62 24.10 0.55 1.82
C GLY A 62 23.90 -0.20 0.53
N ALA A 63 22.68 -0.23 -0.01
CA ALA A 63 22.44 -0.87 -1.31
C ALA A 63 23.38 -0.28 -2.39
N PRO A 64 24.03 -1.13 -3.19
CA PRO A 64 25.06 -0.67 -4.11
C PRO A 64 24.56 0.14 -5.29
N ASN A 65 23.28 -0.01 -5.67
CA ASN A 65 22.72 0.69 -6.82
C ASN A 65 21.30 1.19 -6.52
N LEU A 66 21.21 2.34 -5.86
CA LEU A 66 19.92 2.93 -5.49
C LEU A 66 19.10 3.33 -6.72
N GLY A 67 19.73 3.76 -7.79
CA GLY A 67 19.03 4.12 -9.02
C GLY A 67 18.50 2.95 -9.82
N GLY A 68 18.99 1.76 -9.55
CA GLY A 68 18.56 0.53 -10.23
C GLY A 68 17.61 -0.35 -9.45
N LEU A 69 17.14 0.11 -8.29
CA LEU A 69 16.19 -0.68 -7.48
C LEU A 69 14.85 -0.80 -8.18
N ARG A 70 14.29 -2.00 -8.12
CA ARG A 70 12.97 -2.29 -8.69
C ARG A 70 12.03 -2.81 -7.61
N VAL A 71 10.75 -2.56 -7.80
CA VAL A 71 9.71 -3.11 -6.92
C VAL A 71 9.53 -4.59 -7.27
N VAL A 72 10.02 -5.47 -6.43
CA VAL A 72 9.91 -6.91 -6.64
C VAL A 72 8.66 -7.49 -6.00
N GLU A 73 8.14 -6.86 -4.97
CA GLU A 73 6.91 -7.26 -4.32
C GLU A 73 6.13 -6.02 -3.90
N ALA A 74 4.87 -5.99 -4.27
CA ALA A 74 3.91 -5.00 -3.77
C ALA A 74 2.64 -5.78 -3.44
N ARG A 75 2.45 -6.05 -2.16
CA ARG A 75 1.40 -6.91 -1.66
C ARG A 75 0.50 -6.17 -0.70
N VAL A 76 -0.79 -6.42 -0.80
CA VAL A 76 -1.78 -5.86 0.11
C VAL A 76 -2.56 -7.01 0.72
N ASP A 77 -2.34 -7.25 1.98
CA ASP A 77 -3.01 -8.30 2.73
C ASP A 77 -4.23 -7.74 3.47
N GLY A 78 -5.24 -8.56 3.66
CA GLY A 78 -6.40 -8.20 4.47
C GLY A 78 -6.00 -8.09 5.94
N GLY A 79 -6.45 -7.01 6.58
CA GLY A 79 -6.25 -6.80 8.01
C GLY A 79 -7.52 -7.04 8.81
N PRO A 80 -7.56 -6.60 10.06
CA PRO A 80 -8.76 -6.72 10.89
C PRO A 80 -9.91 -5.91 10.31
N MET A 81 -11.12 -6.24 10.75
CA MET A 81 -12.33 -5.60 10.29
C MET A 81 -13.22 -5.30 11.48
N PHE A 82 -13.74 -4.10 11.54
CA PHE A 82 -14.73 -3.71 12.55
C PHE A 82 -16.09 -3.55 11.89
N LYS A 83 -17.11 -4.08 12.54
CA LYS A 83 -18.50 -3.94 12.10
C LYS A 83 -19.13 -2.75 12.81
N ARG A 84 -19.82 -1.91 12.07
CA ARG A 84 -20.57 -0.78 12.61
C ARG A 84 -21.98 -0.81 12.06
N LEU A 85 -22.93 -0.31 12.84
CA LEU A 85 -24.31 -0.21 12.41
C LEU A 85 -24.60 1.15 11.82
N ARG A 86 -25.33 1.14 10.71
CA ARG A 86 -25.85 2.38 10.13
C ARG A 86 -27.39 2.28 10.09
N PRO A 87 -28.10 3.14 10.83
CA PRO A 87 -29.56 3.18 10.78
C PRO A 87 -30.05 3.50 9.37
N ARG A 88 -31.11 2.84 8.97
CA ARG A 88 -31.79 3.06 7.70
C ARG A 88 -33.27 3.33 7.94
N ALA A 89 -34.02 3.59 6.86
CA ALA A 89 -35.45 3.86 6.95
C ALA A 89 -36.24 2.72 7.61
N ARG A 90 -37.36 3.05 8.20
CA ARG A 90 -38.30 2.11 8.84
C ARG A 90 -37.69 1.32 10.00
N GLY A 91 -36.80 1.95 10.76
CA GLY A 91 -36.16 1.32 11.92
C GLY A 91 -35.20 0.19 11.60
N MET A 92 -34.85 0.01 10.32
CA MET A 92 -33.87 -1.00 9.91
C MET A 92 -32.45 -0.48 10.07
N ALA A 93 -31.49 -1.38 10.21
CA ALA A 93 -30.08 -1.04 10.30
C ALA A 93 -29.27 -1.94 9.37
N HIS A 94 -28.25 -1.39 8.76
CA HIS A 94 -27.31 -2.13 7.93
C HIS A 94 -25.95 -2.18 8.61
N VAL A 95 -25.25 -3.30 8.45
CA VAL A 95 -23.90 -3.48 8.97
C VAL A 95 -22.92 -2.89 7.95
N ILE A 96 -22.07 -1.99 8.44
CA ILE A 96 -20.96 -1.44 7.64
C ILE A 96 -19.68 -2.08 8.16
N LYS A 97 -18.87 -2.59 7.25
CA LYS A 97 -17.59 -3.19 7.58
C LYS A 97 -16.48 -2.15 7.38
N LYS A 98 -15.82 -1.78 8.47
CA LYS A 98 -14.63 -0.92 8.43
C LYS A 98 -13.42 -1.81 8.33
N LYS A 99 -12.89 -1.94 7.11
CA LYS A 99 -11.79 -2.86 6.80
C LYS A 99 -10.45 -2.16 6.90
N PHE A 100 -9.46 -2.90 7.36
CA PHE A 100 -8.06 -2.47 7.38
C PHE A 100 -7.26 -3.38 6.47
N SER A 101 -6.09 -2.92 6.06
CA SER A 101 -5.19 -3.70 5.24
C SER A 101 -3.75 -3.52 5.70
N HIS A 102 -2.90 -4.45 5.29
CA HIS A 102 -1.47 -4.38 5.50
C HIS A 102 -0.79 -4.23 4.15
N ILE A 103 -0.03 -3.17 3.99
CA ILE A 103 0.66 -2.87 2.74
C ILE A 103 2.13 -3.24 2.91
N ILE A 104 2.62 -4.08 2.03
CA ILE A 104 3.99 -4.58 2.08
C ILE A 104 4.65 -4.32 0.73
N VAL A 105 5.80 -3.65 0.75
CA VAL A 105 6.56 -3.37 -0.47
C VAL A 105 8.00 -3.80 -0.24
N SER A 106 8.54 -4.55 -1.19
CA SER A 106 9.95 -4.94 -1.22
C SER A 106 10.59 -4.44 -2.48
N VAL A 107 11.80 -3.91 -2.36
CA VAL A 107 12.60 -3.44 -3.49
C VAL A 107 13.94 -4.18 -3.51
N GLU A 108 14.46 -4.38 -4.70
CA GLU A 108 15.72 -5.12 -4.86
C GLU A 108 16.61 -4.56 -5.96
#